data_9392db4d172b1b5863a6965d5fecc24f
#
_entry.id   9392db4d172b1b5863a6965d5fecc24f
#
_cell.length_a   1.000
_cell.length_b   1.000
_cell.length_c   1.000
_cell.angle_alpha   90.00
_cell.angle_beta   90.00
_cell.angle_gamma   90.00
#
_symmetry.space_group_name_H-M   'P 1'
#
loop_
_entity.id
_entity.type
_entity.pdbx_description
1 polymer ?
#
loop_
_entity_poly.entity_id
_entity_poly.type
_entity_poly.pdbx_seq_one_letter_code
_entity_poly.pdbx_strand_id
1 'polypeptide(L)'
;MRVKDYDYELPLDLIAREPREYNGERRSDSRLIVMDRQKNTVSHKKFKDIEFYMDAGDVLVLNNSKTIKANLVGTYNTQRKIEIDLCGMCDNGVWLCFVQFDNNINVGGRVAFSKNEMKLTGVVVEKIANNVWAIKFDQSNVIDIANEIGRPIISHYFKERFDIELLQNTYSTVYGSSELPAAGRHFDKELLEKISNKGVSIVFVTLHTGLSSINVNTENFEDFQMHNENIEITEDVADTINKAKKNHKKIIATGTTVVRTLESCVDDNGFVKPYKGPTNLYIYEGFKFKVVDKFITNFHAPRSTRIAMAAAFSGKELLSRCYREAIDKKYLFYEFGDATLTI
;
A
#
# COMPACT_ATOMS: atom_id res chain seq x y z
N MET A 1 1.17 -23.21 -2.43
CA MET A 1 -0.16 -22.54 -2.56
C MET A 1 -0.30 -22.00 -3.98
N ARG A 2 -1.17 -22.59 -4.80
CA ARG A 2 -1.25 -22.20 -6.22
C ARG A 2 -1.91 -20.84 -6.40
N VAL A 3 -1.26 -19.95 -7.16
CA VAL A 3 -1.75 -18.59 -7.44
C VAL A 3 -3.13 -18.59 -8.11
N LYS A 4 -3.38 -19.58 -9.01
CA LYS A 4 -4.67 -19.72 -9.69
C LYS A 4 -5.85 -20.01 -8.75
N ASP A 5 -5.62 -20.52 -7.55
CA ASP A 5 -6.69 -20.79 -6.58
C ASP A 5 -7.22 -19.50 -5.92
N TYR A 6 -6.56 -18.37 -6.18
CA TYR A 6 -6.91 -17.00 -5.76
C TYR A 6 -7.25 -16.11 -6.95
N ASP A 7 -7.59 -16.76 -8.06
CA ASP A 7 -8.12 -16.09 -9.23
C ASP A 7 -9.64 -15.93 -9.11
N TYR A 8 -10.14 -14.85 -9.65
CA TYR A 8 -11.57 -14.59 -9.78
C TYR A 8 -11.80 -13.64 -10.96
N GLU A 9 -12.96 -13.73 -11.57
CA GLU A 9 -13.34 -12.84 -12.65
C GLU A 9 -13.86 -11.52 -12.07
N LEU A 10 -13.14 -10.42 -12.34
CA LEU A 10 -13.54 -9.08 -11.94
C LEU A 10 -14.16 -8.35 -13.13
N PRO A 11 -15.47 -8.03 -13.09
CA PRO A 11 -16.09 -7.19 -14.11
C PRO A 11 -15.44 -5.82 -14.17
N LEU A 12 -15.10 -5.35 -15.37
CA LEU A 12 -14.34 -4.09 -15.56
C LEU A 12 -15.11 -2.85 -15.11
N ASP A 13 -16.43 -2.90 -15.09
CA ASP A 13 -17.31 -1.84 -14.60
C ASP A 13 -17.31 -1.70 -13.06
N LEU A 14 -16.79 -2.70 -12.35
CA LEU A 14 -16.60 -2.65 -10.90
C LEU A 14 -15.25 -2.08 -10.49
N ILE A 15 -14.36 -1.76 -11.41
CA ILE A 15 -13.10 -1.09 -11.11
C ILE A 15 -13.36 0.40 -10.91
N ALA A 16 -13.07 0.91 -9.72
CA ALA A 16 -13.17 2.35 -9.44
C ALA A 16 -12.08 3.12 -10.20
N ARG A 17 -12.49 3.90 -11.18
CA ARG A 17 -11.58 4.60 -12.11
C ARG A 17 -11.29 6.04 -11.75
N GLU A 18 -12.00 6.57 -10.75
CA GLU A 18 -11.91 7.95 -10.30
C GLU A 18 -12.23 8.08 -8.80
N PRO A 19 -11.72 9.11 -8.14
CA PRO A 19 -12.06 9.41 -6.76
C PRO A 19 -13.56 9.68 -6.60
N ARG A 20 -14.18 9.13 -5.53
CA ARG A 20 -15.60 9.35 -5.23
C ARG A 20 -15.95 10.81 -4.95
N GLU A 21 -14.96 11.62 -4.55
CA GLU A 21 -15.12 13.06 -4.33
C GLU A 21 -15.57 13.80 -5.62
N TYR A 22 -15.28 13.27 -6.80
CA TYR A 22 -15.78 13.82 -8.07
C TYR A 22 -17.29 13.70 -8.21
N ASN A 23 -17.89 12.74 -7.50
CA ASN A 23 -19.34 12.57 -7.44
C ASN A 23 -19.98 13.27 -6.23
N GLY A 24 -19.22 14.11 -5.51
CA GLY A 24 -19.70 14.83 -4.32
C GLY A 24 -19.81 13.95 -3.08
N GLU A 25 -19.27 12.73 -3.10
CA GLU A 25 -19.27 11.81 -1.96
C GLU A 25 -18.07 12.05 -1.06
N ARG A 26 -18.20 11.74 0.23
CA ARG A 26 -17.07 11.73 1.16
C ARG A 26 -16.28 10.43 1.04
N ARG A 27 -15.02 10.44 1.44
CA ARG A 27 -14.16 9.25 1.48
C ARG A 27 -14.74 8.16 2.39
N SER A 28 -15.33 8.55 3.53
CA SER A 28 -15.97 7.65 4.49
C SER A 28 -17.35 7.12 4.05
N ASP A 29 -17.93 7.62 2.96
CA ASP A 29 -19.18 7.08 2.39
C ASP A 29 -19.02 5.83 1.56
N SER A 30 -17.77 5.35 1.35
CA SER A 30 -17.49 4.05 0.73
C SER A 30 -18.24 2.94 1.45
N ARG A 31 -18.52 1.87 0.72
CA ARG A 31 -19.14 0.67 1.29
C ARG A 31 -18.09 -0.15 2.05
N LEU A 32 -18.55 -0.91 3.02
CA LEU A 32 -17.72 -1.77 3.83
C LEU A 32 -18.32 -3.17 3.89
N ILE A 33 -17.53 -4.20 3.60
CA ILE A 33 -17.88 -5.58 3.97
C ILE A 33 -17.13 -5.95 5.23
N VAL A 34 -17.87 -6.39 6.23
CA VAL A 34 -17.31 -6.92 7.48
C VAL A 34 -17.34 -8.44 7.44
N MET A 35 -16.18 -9.06 7.57
CA MET A 35 -15.96 -10.50 7.71
C MET A 35 -15.67 -10.84 9.17
N ASP A 36 -16.52 -11.63 9.80
CA ASP A 36 -16.32 -12.16 11.15
C ASP A 36 -15.80 -13.61 11.02
N ARG A 37 -14.51 -13.79 11.37
CA ARG A 37 -13.84 -15.10 11.27
C ARG A 37 -14.39 -16.13 12.26
N GLN A 38 -14.81 -15.68 13.45
CA GLN A 38 -15.30 -16.58 14.51
C GLN A 38 -16.70 -17.07 14.18
N LYS A 39 -17.57 -16.17 13.69
CA LYS A 39 -18.96 -16.52 13.32
C LYS A 39 -19.05 -17.05 11.89
N ASN A 40 -17.97 -16.95 11.13
CA ASN A 40 -17.94 -17.26 9.69
C ASN A 40 -19.06 -16.53 8.93
N THR A 41 -19.22 -15.21 9.14
CA THR A 41 -20.28 -14.40 8.53
C THR A 41 -19.73 -13.21 7.75
N VAL A 42 -20.52 -12.77 6.77
CA VAL A 42 -20.30 -11.56 5.97
C VAL A 42 -21.46 -10.60 6.22
N SER A 43 -21.16 -9.32 6.43
CA SER A 43 -22.19 -8.28 6.59
C SER A 43 -21.79 -7.00 5.85
N HIS A 44 -22.81 -6.24 5.41
CA HIS A 44 -22.66 -5.05 4.58
C HIS A 44 -22.94 -3.78 5.38
N LYS A 45 -22.02 -2.81 5.31
CA LYS A 45 -22.03 -1.55 6.06
C LYS A 45 -21.55 -0.41 5.16
N LYS A 46 -21.53 0.81 5.72
CA LYS A 46 -20.75 1.94 5.20
C LYS A 46 -19.44 2.05 5.96
N PHE A 47 -18.40 2.60 5.33
CA PHE A 47 -17.09 2.71 6.00
C PHE A 47 -17.15 3.58 7.25
N LYS A 48 -17.95 4.62 7.26
CA LYS A 48 -18.18 5.46 8.45
C LYS A 48 -18.68 4.70 9.68
N ASP A 49 -19.28 3.51 9.49
CA ASP A 49 -19.74 2.66 10.58
C ASP A 49 -18.60 1.87 11.24
N ILE A 50 -17.36 2.03 10.76
CA ILE A 50 -16.19 1.27 11.24
C ILE A 50 -15.87 1.55 12.71
N GLU A 51 -16.23 2.73 13.21
CA GLU A 51 -16.10 3.09 14.62
C GLU A 51 -16.81 2.12 15.57
N PHE A 52 -17.90 1.47 15.13
CA PHE A 52 -18.64 0.50 15.93
C PHE A 52 -17.89 -0.83 16.14
N TYR A 53 -16.81 -1.04 15.40
CA TYR A 53 -15.95 -2.22 15.50
C TYR A 53 -14.65 -1.96 16.29
N MET A 54 -14.58 -0.82 16.98
CA MET A 54 -13.44 -0.42 17.81
C MET A 54 -13.93 -0.03 19.20
N ASP A 55 -13.17 -0.39 20.24
CA ASP A 55 -13.48 -0.10 21.63
C ASP A 55 -12.43 0.82 22.26
N ALA A 56 -12.80 1.51 23.33
CA ALA A 56 -11.85 2.36 24.07
C ALA A 56 -10.62 1.54 24.52
N GLY A 57 -9.45 2.08 24.25
CA GLY A 57 -8.15 1.45 24.50
C GLY A 57 -7.62 0.58 23.36
N ASP A 58 -8.41 0.29 22.30
CA ASP A 58 -7.90 -0.30 21.08
C ASP A 58 -6.91 0.65 20.37
N VAL A 59 -6.09 0.14 19.48
CA VAL A 59 -5.14 0.93 18.68
C VAL A 59 -5.44 0.77 17.20
N LEU A 60 -5.76 1.89 16.55
CA LEU A 60 -5.86 2.00 15.09
C LEU A 60 -4.50 2.40 14.53
N VAL A 61 -3.90 1.52 13.72
CA VAL A 61 -2.60 1.77 13.10
C VAL A 61 -2.79 2.12 11.64
N LEU A 62 -2.21 3.26 11.23
CA LEU A 62 -2.31 3.84 9.90
C LEU A 62 -0.93 4.02 9.29
N ASN A 63 -0.82 3.97 7.94
CA ASN A 63 0.42 4.26 7.23
C ASN A 63 0.46 5.74 6.82
N ASN A 64 1.40 6.51 7.39
CA ASN A 64 1.56 7.95 7.13
C ASN A 64 2.45 8.27 5.93
N SER A 65 2.85 7.27 5.16
CA SER A 65 3.63 7.53 3.95
C SER A 65 2.85 8.37 2.95
N LYS A 66 3.51 9.40 2.43
CA LYS A 66 2.96 10.36 1.48
C LYS A 66 3.41 10.02 0.07
N THR A 67 2.48 10.04 -0.87
CA THR A 67 2.76 9.75 -2.29
C THR A 67 3.57 10.86 -2.91
N ILE A 68 4.56 10.50 -3.74
CA ILE A 68 5.42 11.41 -4.50
C ILE A 68 5.04 11.43 -5.98
N LYS A 69 5.47 12.44 -6.71
CA LYS A 69 5.35 12.47 -8.18
C LYS A 69 6.42 11.59 -8.81
N ALA A 70 6.26 10.28 -8.64
CA ALA A 70 7.27 9.27 -8.94
C ALA A 70 7.53 9.01 -10.43
N ASN A 71 6.61 9.43 -11.33
CA ASN A 71 6.77 9.23 -12.77
C ASN A 71 7.59 10.36 -13.40
N LEU A 72 8.75 10.02 -13.93
CA LEU A 72 9.71 10.95 -14.53
C LEU A 72 9.89 10.68 -16.03
N VAL A 73 9.84 11.75 -16.83
CA VAL A 73 10.10 11.70 -18.28
C VAL A 73 11.35 12.50 -18.58
N GLY A 74 12.28 11.89 -19.28
CA GLY A 74 13.58 12.51 -19.57
C GLY A 74 14.31 11.86 -20.74
N THR A 75 15.63 11.91 -20.68
CA THR A 75 16.52 11.37 -21.74
C THR A 75 17.47 10.31 -21.18
N TYR A 76 17.77 9.33 -22.01
CA TYR A 76 18.81 8.33 -21.82
C TYR A 76 19.94 8.57 -22.81
N ASN A 77 21.19 8.63 -22.32
CA ASN A 77 22.38 8.93 -23.10
C ASN A 77 22.19 10.18 -24.03
N THR A 78 21.55 11.22 -23.48
CA THR A 78 21.30 12.55 -24.08
C THR A 78 20.34 12.60 -25.29
N GLN A 79 20.01 11.48 -25.89
CA GLN A 79 19.26 11.49 -27.17
C GLN A 79 17.93 10.77 -27.12
N ARG A 80 17.85 9.65 -26.39
CA ARG A 80 16.65 8.81 -26.40
C ARG A 80 15.71 9.16 -25.26
N LYS A 81 14.42 9.30 -25.55
CA LYS A 81 13.39 9.49 -24.52
C LYS A 81 13.35 8.27 -23.60
N ILE A 82 13.27 8.52 -22.32
CA ILE A 82 13.03 7.52 -21.27
C ILE A 82 11.92 7.98 -20.35
N GLU A 83 11.14 7.03 -19.87
CA GLU A 83 10.14 7.24 -18.83
C GLU A 83 10.35 6.20 -17.74
N ILE A 84 10.45 6.66 -16.50
CA ILE A 84 10.65 5.79 -15.34
C ILE A 84 9.67 6.12 -14.24
N ASP A 85 9.37 5.12 -13.41
CA ASP A 85 8.72 5.29 -12.12
C ASP A 85 9.73 5.00 -11.01
N LEU A 86 9.89 5.95 -10.08
CA LEU A 86 10.66 5.74 -8.86
C LEU A 86 9.90 4.76 -7.96
N CYS A 87 10.48 3.63 -7.60
CA CYS A 87 9.78 2.56 -6.89
C CYS A 87 10.25 2.34 -5.45
N GLY A 88 11.35 2.95 -5.06
CA GLY A 88 11.88 2.85 -3.72
C GLY A 88 13.36 3.17 -3.66
N MET A 89 13.79 3.71 -2.54
CA MET A 89 15.20 4.00 -2.30
C MET A 89 15.85 2.80 -1.60
N CYS A 90 16.97 2.35 -2.17
CA CYS A 90 17.91 1.42 -1.53
C CYS A 90 18.96 2.20 -0.74
N ASP A 91 19.89 1.48 -0.12
CA ASP A 91 21.02 2.10 0.54
C ASP A 91 21.90 2.91 -0.44
N ASN A 92 22.63 3.90 0.10
CA ASN A 92 23.62 4.68 -0.66
C ASN A 92 23.09 5.53 -1.83
N GLY A 93 21.81 5.98 -1.77
CA GLY A 93 21.24 6.87 -2.78
C GLY A 93 20.93 6.19 -4.11
N VAL A 94 20.88 4.86 -4.12
CA VAL A 94 20.42 4.05 -5.25
C VAL A 94 18.91 3.92 -5.18
N TRP A 95 18.22 4.05 -6.31
CA TRP A 95 16.79 3.92 -6.43
C TRP A 95 16.42 2.75 -7.33
N LEU A 96 15.45 1.95 -6.89
CA LEU A 96 14.74 1.04 -7.78
C LEU A 96 13.79 1.84 -8.66
N CYS A 97 13.89 1.62 -9.97
CA CYS A 97 13.10 2.33 -10.95
C CYS A 97 12.47 1.32 -11.91
N PHE A 98 11.15 1.46 -12.14
CA PHE A 98 10.50 0.73 -13.22
C PHE A 98 10.63 1.56 -14.49
N VAL A 99 11.23 0.98 -15.54
CA VAL A 99 11.40 1.63 -16.84
C VAL A 99 10.19 1.30 -17.71
N GLN A 100 9.43 2.32 -18.03
CA GLN A 100 8.26 2.20 -18.92
C GLN A 100 8.77 1.89 -20.33
N PHE A 101 8.23 0.83 -20.95
CA PHE A 101 8.64 0.35 -22.24
C PHE A 101 10.13 -0.12 -22.24
N ASP A 102 10.39 -1.36 -22.55
CA ASP A 102 11.77 -1.90 -22.60
C ASP A 102 12.61 -1.14 -23.65
N ASN A 103 13.37 -0.18 -23.18
CA ASN A 103 14.07 0.79 -24.01
C ASN A 103 15.54 0.40 -24.27
N ASN A 104 15.92 -0.86 -24.14
CA ASN A 104 17.32 -1.31 -24.32
C ASN A 104 18.32 -0.46 -23.53
N ILE A 105 18.01 -0.17 -22.26
CA ILE A 105 18.97 0.51 -21.38
C ILE A 105 20.03 -0.49 -20.89
N ASN A 106 21.22 0.01 -20.57
CA ASN A 106 22.35 -0.81 -20.13
C ASN A 106 22.99 -0.20 -18.88
N VAL A 107 23.64 -1.03 -18.09
CA VAL A 107 24.52 -0.59 -16.99
C VAL A 107 25.56 0.39 -17.54
N GLY A 108 25.80 1.49 -16.80
CA GLY A 108 26.65 2.60 -17.20
C GLY A 108 25.93 3.68 -18.02
N GLY A 109 24.72 3.42 -18.52
CA GLY A 109 23.93 4.43 -19.23
C GLY A 109 23.51 5.58 -18.32
N ARG A 110 23.49 6.79 -18.87
CA ARG A 110 23.13 8.01 -18.11
C ARG A 110 21.69 8.41 -18.37
N VAL A 111 21.01 8.81 -17.29
CA VAL A 111 19.64 9.34 -17.35
C VAL A 111 19.63 10.80 -16.93
N ALA A 112 18.76 11.60 -17.54
CA ALA A 112 18.57 12.99 -17.17
C ALA A 112 17.08 13.38 -17.30
N PHE A 113 16.55 13.96 -16.24
CA PHE A 113 15.18 14.46 -16.13
C PHE A 113 15.25 15.95 -15.77
N SER A 114 14.47 16.79 -16.43
CA SER A 114 14.49 18.23 -16.15
C SER A 114 13.16 18.88 -16.46
N LYS A 115 12.87 19.93 -15.69
CA LYS A 115 11.76 20.85 -15.91
C LYS A 115 12.16 22.23 -15.35
N ASN A 116 12.04 23.26 -16.15
CA ASN A 116 12.56 24.58 -15.83
C ASN A 116 14.08 24.49 -15.49
N GLU A 117 14.48 25.04 -14.36
CA GLU A 117 15.89 25.01 -13.88
C GLU A 117 16.22 23.75 -13.06
N MET A 118 15.22 22.97 -12.68
CA MET A 118 15.42 21.75 -11.87
C MET A 118 15.88 20.59 -12.75
N LYS A 119 16.88 19.87 -12.27
CA LYS A 119 17.46 18.74 -12.98
C LYS A 119 17.78 17.59 -12.01
N LEU A 120 17.45 16.38 -12.44
CA LEU A 120 17.83 15.13 -11.80
C LEU A 120 18.61 14.29 -12.79
N THR A 121 19.84 13.90 -12.44
CA THR A 121 20.70 13.09 -13.30
C THR A 121 21.18 11.86 -12.55
N GLY A 122 21.51 10.80 -13.29
CA GLY A 122 21.99 9.58 -12.67
C GLY A 122 22.56 8.58 -13.67
N VAL A 123 23.03 7.46 -13.14
CA VAL A 123 23.63 6.35 -13.89
C VAL A 123 22.91 5.07 -13.55
N VAL A 124 22.59 4.27 -14.57
CA VAL A 124 22.07 2.91 -14.40
C VAL A 124 23.20 2.03 -13.85
N VAL A 125 22.97 1.44 -12.67
CA VAL A 125 24.01 0.65 -11.98
C VAL A 125 23.79 -0.85 -12.07
N GLU A 126 22.53 -1.31 -12.17
CA GLU A 126 22.22 -2.74 -12.19
C GLU A 126 20.85 -3.01 -12.81
N LYS A 127 20.67 -4.18 -13.42
CA LYS A 127 19.36 -4.73 -13.80
C LYS A 127 18.88 -5.68 -12.72
N ILE A 128 17.76 -5.35 -12.08
CA ILE A 128 17.22 -6.14 -10.96
C ILE A 128 16.22 -7.21 -11.46
N ALA A 129 15.33 -6.82 -12.37
CA ALA A 129 14.33 -7.70 -12.97
C ALA A 129 13.86 -7.15 -14.32
N ASN A 130 12.88 -7.79 -14.96
CA ASN A 130 12.26 -7.24 -16.16
C ASN A 130 11.70 -5.84 -15.87
N ASN A 131 12.19 -4.86 -16.64
CA ASN A 131 11.86 -3.44 -16.53
C ASN A 131 12.22 -2.78 -15.18
N VAL A 132 12.81 -3.49 -14.21
CA VAL A 132 13.25 -2.94 -12.92
C VAL A 132 14.76 -2.78 -12.93
N TRP A 133 15.21 -1.55 -12.71
CA TRP A 133 16.62 -1.17 -12.75
C TRP A 133 17.00 -0.38 -11.50
N ALA A 134 18.21 -0.56 -11.04
CA ALA A 134 18.83 0.25 -10.02
C ALA A 134 19.52 1.46 -10.68
N ILE A 135 19.14 2.67 -10.26
CA ILE A 135 19.70 3.93 -10.76
C ILE A 135 20.28 4.70 -9.58
N LYS A 136 21.55 5.08 -9.68
CA LYS A 136 22.20 5.97 -8.72
C LYS A 136 22.08 7.40 -9.24
N PHE A 137 21.35 8.23 -8.52
CA PHE A 137 21.23 9.65 -8.85
C PHE A 137 22.41 10.45 -8.28
N ASP A 138 22.77 11.53 -9.00
CA ASP A 138 23.87 12.42 -8.62
C ASP A 138 23.46 13.35 -7.46
N GLN A 139 22.15 13.62 -7.30
CA GLN A 139 21.57 14.46 -6.27
C GLN A 139 21.06 13.61 -5.10
N SER A 140 21.20 14.13 -3.88
CA SER A 140 20.69 13.46 -2.65
C SER A 140 19.20 13.73 -2.37
N ASN A 141 18.67 14.86 -2.85
CA ASN A 141 17.29 15.29 -2.63
C ASN A 141 16.35 14.85 -3.78
N VAL A 142 16.46 13.58 -4.17
CA VAL A 142 15.69 13.00 -5.31
C VAL A 142 14.19 13.22 -5.15
N ILE A 143 13.63 13.03 -3.95
CA ILE A 143 12.19 13.18 -3.69
C ILE A 143 11.73 14.62 -3.94
N ASP A 144 12.48 15.61 -3.46
CA ASP A 144 12.11 17.02 -3.62
C ASP A 144 12.12 17.40 -5.11
N ILE A 145 13.18 17.00 -5.83
CA ILE A 145 13.27 17.24 -7.26
C ILE A 145 12.16 16.50 -8.01
N ALA A 146 11.89 15.24 -7.69
CA ALA A 146 10.83 14.47 -8.32
C ALA A 146 9.45 15.11 -8.12
N ASN A 147 9.17 15.67 -6.95
CA ASN A 147 7.91 16.38 -6.68
C ASN A 147 7.75 17.66 -7.52
N GLU A 148 8.85 18.28 -7.95
CA GLU A 148 8.83 19.48 -8.82
C GLU A 148 8.72 19.13 -10.31
N ILE A 149 9.50 18.16 -10.79
CA ILE A 149 9.60 17.85 -12.20
C ILE A 149 8.71 16.69 -12.65
N GLY A 150 8.35 15.80 -11.74
CA GLY A 150 7.63 14.57 -12.00
C GLY A 150 6.12 14.73 -12.04
N ARG A 151 5.47 13.60 -12.22
CA ARG A 151 4.01 13.43 -12.26
C ARG A 151 3.60 12.28 -11.33
N PRO A 152 2.37 12.25 -10.80
CA PRO A 152 1.85 11.06 -10.14
C PRO A 152 1.88 9.86 -11.08
N ILE A 153 2.14 8.67 -10.55
CA ILE A 153 1.94 7.44 -11.30
C ILE A 153 0.45 7.31 -11.64
N ILE A 154 0.16 6.83 -12.83
CA ILE A 154 -1.21 6.55 -13.28
C ILE A 154 -1.39 5.04 -13.42
N SER A 155 -2.29 4.47 -12.66
CA SER A 155 -2.73 3.09 -12.88
C SER A 155 -3.47 2.99 -14.21
N HIS A 156 -3.24 1.90 -14.95
CA HIS A 156 -3.77 1.70 -16.31
C HIS A 156 -5.31 1.70 -16.39
N TYR A 157 -6.00 1.56 -15.27
CA TYR A 157 -7.46 1.60 -15.18
C TYR A 157 -8.03 2.97 -14.77
N PHE A 158 -7.19 3.96 -14.41
CA PHE A 158 -7.67 5.32 -14.13
C PHE A 158 -8.18 5.98 -15.43
N LYS A 159 -9.23 6.79 -15.30
CA LYS A 159 -9.75 7.57 -16.43
C LYS A 159 -8.74 8.59 -16.93
N GLU A 160 -8.01 9.20 -16.01
CA GLU A 160 -7.06 10.27 -16.25
C GLU A 160 -5.98 10.31 -15.18
N ARG A 161 -5.03 11.20 -15.32
CA ARG A 161 -4.03 11.48 -14.28
C ARG A 161 -4.62 12.49 -13.30
N PHE A 162 -4.79 12.06 -12.06
CA PHE A 162 -5.33 12.91 -10.99
C PHE A 162 -4.25 13.79 -10.35
N ASP A 163 -4.70 14.88 -9.74
CA ASP A 163 -3.83 15.69 -8.89
C ASP A 163 -3.31 14.86 -7.72
N ILE A 164 -2.05 15.11 -7.35
CA ILE A 164 -1.37 14.35 -6.29
C ILE A 164 -2.13 14.40 -4.96
N GLU A 165 -2.88 15.46 -4.69
CA GLU A 165 -3.67 15.62 -3.47
C GLU A 165 -4.82 14.60 -3.36
N LEU A 166 -5.37 14.16 -4.48
CA LEU A 166 -6.36 13.10 -4.53
C LEU A 166 -5.77 11.71 -4.28
N LEU A 167 -4.45 11.60 -4.44
CA LEU A 167 -3.65 10.41 -4.19
C LEU A 167 -2.94 10.46 -2.82
N GLN A 168 -3.53 11.17 -1.85
CA GLN A 168 -3.00 11.27 -0.48
C GLN A 168 -4.05 10.83 0.55
N ASN A 169 -3.58 10.24 1.64
CA ASN A 169 -4.38 10.10 2.85
C ASN A 169 -4.41 11.43 3.61
N THR A 170 -5.49 11.71 4.32
CA THR A 170 -5.69 12.99 5.03
C THR A 170 -4.65 13.27 6.12
N TYR A 171 -3.91 12.24 6.53
CA TYR A 171 -2.93 12.24 7.60
C TYR A 171 -1.49 11.93 7.13
N SER A 172 -1.28 11.77 5.82
CA SER A 172 0.06 11.47 5.28
C SER A 172 1.03 12.62 5.47
N THR A 173 2.23 12.33 6.01
CA THR A 173 3.24 13.34 6.34
C THR A 173 4.64 13.02 5.81
N VAL A 174 4.99 11.74 5.63
CA VAL A 174 6.35 11.30 5.27
C VAL A 174 6.42 10.93 3.79
N TYR A 175 7.04 11.76 2.98
CA TYR A 175 7.18 11.51 1.53
C TYR A 175 8.04 10.27 1.24
N GLY A 176 7.65 9.48 0.23
CA GLY A 176 8.44 8.33 -0.24
C GLY A 176 7.65 7.23 -0.95
N SER A 177 6.32 7.21 -0.85
CA SER A 177 5.50 6.24 -1.56
C SER A 177 5.35 6.59 -3.04
N SER A 178 5.59 5.63 -3.91
CA SER A 178 5.33 5.76 -5.34
C SER A 178 3.84 5.64 -5.66
N GLU A 179 3.14 4.82 -4.90
CA GLU A 179 1.70 4.60 -5.00
C GLU A 179 0.99 4.97 -3.68
N LEU A 180 -0.28 5.29 -3.77
CA LEU A 180 -1.14 5.59 -2.63
C LEU A 180 -1.28 4.36 -1.71
N PRO A 181 -1.05 4.47 -0.38
CA PRO A 181 -1.51 3.49 0.59
C PRO A 181 -3.04 3.54 0.73
N ALA A 182 -3.76 2.93 -0.21
CA ALA A 182 -5.16 3.22 -0.52
C ALA A 182 -6.15 2.94 0.61
N ALA A 183 -5.91 1.94 1.46
CA ALA A 183 -6.83 1.58 2.54
C ALA A 183 -7.03 2.72 3.56
N GLY A 184 -6.02 3.57 3.74
CA GLY A 184 -6.10 4.74 4.61
C GLY A 184 -6.96 5.87 4.04
N ARG A 185 -7.22 5.85 2.74
CA ARG A 185 -7.97 6.90 2.05
C ARG A 185 -9.42 7.02 2.51
N HIS A 186 -10.00 5.93 2.99
CA HIS A 186 -11.37 5.91 3.51
C HIS A 186 -11.56 6.76 4.78
N PHE A 187 -10.49 7.05 5.52
CA PHE A 187 -10.55 7.87 6.72
C PHE A 187 -10.50 9.36 6.37
N ASP A 188 -11.59 10.06 6.56
CA ASP A 188 -11.61 11.52 6.62
C ASP A 188 -11.34 12.02 8.06
N LYS A 189 -11.08 13.31 8.21
CA LYS A 189 -10.73 13.91 9.50
C LYS A 189 -11.82 13.72 10.55
N GLU A 190 -13.08 13.89 10.15
CA GLU A 190 -14.23 13.76 11.07
C GLU A 190 -14.34 12.32 11.63
N LEU A 191 -14.14 11.31 10.78
CA LEU A 191 -14.17 9.91 11.24
C LEU A 191 -13.00 9.60 12.19
N LEU A 192 -11.80 10.11 11.89
CA LEU A 192 -10.65 9.95 12.80
C LEU A 192 -10.88 10.63 14.14
N GLU A 193 -11.48 11.83 14.17
CA GLU A 193 -11.84 12.52 15.40
C GLU A 193 -12.87 11.73 16.20
N LYS A 194 -13.91 11.18 15.58
CA LYS A 194 -14.90 10.32 16.24
C LYS A 194 -14.25 9.08 16.87
N ILE A 195 -13.38 8.42 16.14
CA ILE A 195 -12.65 7.23 16.62
C ILE A 195 -11.76 7.61 17.81
N SER A 196 -11.02 8.70 17.73
CA SER A 196 -10.18 9.20 18.82
C SER A 196 -11.00 9.58 20.05
N ASN A 197 -12.13 10.29 19.88
CA ASN A 197 -13.01 10.69 20.97
C ASN A 197 -13.68 9.49 21.68
N LYS A 198 -13.78 8.35 21.01
CA LYS A 198 -14.21 7.08 21.60
C LYS A 198 -13.15 6.45 22.52
N GLY A 199 -11.92 6.99 22.55
CA GLY A 199 -10.81 6.49 23.36
C GLY A 199 -9.95 5.44 22.64
N VAL A 200 -10.04 5.37 21.31
CA VAL A 200 -9.14 4.56 20.47
C VAL A 200 -7.87 5.36 20.21
N SER A 201 -6.72 4.77 20.48
CA SER A 201 -5.41 5.38 20.14
C SER A 201 -5.15 5.28 18.65
N ILE A 202 -4.86 6.41 17.99
CA ILE A 202 -4.47 6.42 16.58
C ILE A 202 -2.96 6.62 16.50
N VAL A 203 -2.25 5.66 15.90
CA VAL A 203 -0.80 5.71 15.73
C VAL A 203 -0.41 5.50 14.28
N PHE A 204 0.78 5.98 13.92
CA PHE A 204 1.25 5.97 12.54
C PHE A 204 2.55 5.19 12.41
N VAL A 205 2.57 4.29 11.45
CA VAL A 205 3.79 3.65 10.95
C VAL A 205 4.09 4.16 9.55
N THR A 206 5.31 3.99 9.08
CA THR A 206 5.67 4.30 7.70
C THR A 206 6.00 3.02 6.95
N LEU A 207 5.42 2.83 5.78
CA LEU A 207 5.91 1.94 4.72
C LEU A 207 5.79 2.69 3.41
N HIS A 208 6.92 2.88 2.74
CA HIS A 208 6.93 3.48 1.42
C HIS A 208 6.59 2.45 0.36
N THR A 209 5.39 2.57 -0.23
CA THR A 209 4.93 1.65 -1.28
C THR A 209 5.71 1.84 -2.57
N GLY A 210 6.09 0.73 -3.20
CA GLY A 210 6.83 0.73 -4.45
C GLY A 210 6.45 -0.46 -5.33
N LEU A 211 7.37 -1.42 -5.49
CA LEU A 211 7.22 -2.57 -6.38
C LEU A 211 6.30 -3.69 -5.85
N SER A 212 5.76 -3.58 -4.65
CA SER A 212 4.96 -4.66 -4.04
C SER A 212 3.57 -4.87 -4.66
N SER A 213 3.13 -3.94 -5.51
CA SER A 213 1.86 -4.05 -6.25
C SER A 213 1.92 -4.92 -7.51
N ILE A 214 3.09 -5.50 -7.81
CA ILE A 214 3.28 -6.35 -8.99
C ILE A 214 2.47 -7.64 -8.84
N ASN A 215 1.82 -8.05 -9.93
CA ASN A 215 1.14 -9.34 -10.01
C ASN A 215 2.12 -10.50 -9.83
N VAL A 216 1.69 -11.51 -9.10
CA VAL A 216 2.47 -12.73 -8.92
C VAL A 216 2.47 -13.52 -10.23
N ASN A 217 3.64 -13.70 -10.82
CA ASN A 217 3.85 -14.35 -12.11
C ASN A 217 4.41 -15.78 -11.97
N THR A 218 4.45 -16.32 -10.76
CA THR A 218 4.85 -17.70 -10.47
C THR A 218 3.63 -18.62 -10.40
N GLU A 219 3.84 -19.92 -10.43
CA GLU A 219 2.76 -20.90 -10.29
C GLU A 219 2.25 -20.95 -8.85
N ASN A 220 3.15 -20.87 -7.89
CA ASN A 220 2.82 -20.85 -6.46
C ASN A 220 3.26 -19.53 -5.83
N PHE A 221 2.56 -19.10 -4.79
CA PHE A 221 2.93 -17.89 -4.05
C PHE A 221 4.29 -18.01 -3.36
N GLU A 222 4.65 -19.21 -2.90
CA GLU A 222 5.93 -19.49 -2.24
C GLU A 222 7.14 -19.23 -3.13
N ASP A 223 6.96 -19.35 -4.45
CA ASP A 223 8.03 -19.17 -5.44
C ASP A 223 8.26 -17.70 -5.80
N PHE A 224 7.35 -16.79 -5.37
CA PHE A 224 7.47 -15.36 -5.63
C PHE A 224 8.38 -14.68 -4.61
N GLN A 225 9.34 -13.92 -5.09
CA GLN A 225 10.24 -13.13 -4.24
C GLN A 225 9.70 -11.72 -4.05
N MET A 226 9.38 -11.39 -2.80
CA MET A 226 8.91 -10.05 -2.44
C MET A 226 10.05 -9.04 -2.48
N HIS A 227 9.83 -7.90 -3.12
CA HIS A 227 10.78 -6.80 -3.13
C HIS A 227 10.86 -6.10 -1.78
N ASN A 228 12.03 -5.55 -1.47
CA ASN A 228 12.23 -4.73 -0.30
C ASN A 228 11.44 -3.42 -0.38
N GLU A 229 10.79 -3.06 0.71
CA GLU A 229 10.19 -1.74 0.94
C GLU A 229 10.67 -1.21 2.29
N ASN A 230 10.93 0.11 2.36
CA ASN A 230 11.40 0.72 3.59
C ASN A 230 10.24 0.96 4.56
N ILE A 231 10.45 0.53 5.80
CA ILE A 231 9.49 0.67 6.89
C ILE A 231 10.10 1.42 8.08
N GLU A 232 9.23 2.05 8.88
CA GLU A 232 9.62 2.67 10.14
C GLU A 232 8.51 2.52 11.19
N ILE A 233 8.90 2.05 12.38
CA ILE A 233 8.13 2.10 13.62
C ILE A 233 8.97 2.81 14.66
N THR A 234 8.47 3.92 15.20
CA THR A 234 9.14 4.64 16.29
C THR A 234 8.94 3.94 17.63
N GLU A 235 9.76 4.29 18.62
CA GLU A 235 9.68 3.75 19.98
C GLU A 235 8.31 4.02 20.62
N ASP A 236 7.81 5.26 20.53
CA ASP A 236 6.50 5.66 21.09
C ASP A 236 5.33 4.86 20.49
N VAL A 237 5.40 4.55 19.19
CA VAL A 237 4.39 3.73 18.50
C VAL A 237 4.46 2.29 18.98
N ALA A 238 5.66 1.72 19.07
CA ALA A 238 5.86 0.37 19.58
C ALA A 238 5.36 0.23 21.03
N ASP A 239 5.68 1.19 21.88
CA ASP A 239 5.23 1.23 23.28
C ASP A 239 3.72 1.32 23.41
N THR A 240 3.07 2.17 22.60
CA THR A 240 1.60 2.31 22.59
C THR A 240 0.93 0.99 22.20
N ILE A 241 1.41 0.33 21.14
CA ILE A 241 0.90 -0.97 20.69
C ILE A 241 1.12 -2.04 21.76
N ASN A 242 2.32 -2.10 22.33
CA ASN A 242 2.67 -3.10 23.34
C ASN A 242 1.87 -2.91 24.64
N LYS A 243 1.61 -1.67 25.04
CA LYS A 243 0.74 -1.36 26.19
C LYS A 243 -0.70 -1.82 25.96
N ALA A 244 -1.24 -1.59 24.75
CA ALA A 244 -2.56 -2.05 24.39
C ALA A 244 -2.64 -3.60 24.44
N LYS A 245 -1.67 -4.29 23.85
CA LYS A 245 -1.58 -5.76 23.88
C LYS A 245 -1.53 -6.32 25.32
N LYS A 246 -0.71 -5.72 26.20
CA LYS A 246 -0.67 -6.11 27.63
C LYS A 246 -2.01 -5.97 28.33
N ASN A 247 -2.84 -5.00 27.88
CA ASN A 247 -4.19 -4.74 28.39
C ASN A 247 -5.28 -5.49 27.62
N HIS A 248 -4.92 -6.50 26.81
CA HIS A 248 -5.84 -7.31 25.98
C HIS A 248 -6.71 -6.48 25.02
N LYS A 249 -6.22 -5.32 24.60
CA LYS A 249 -6.85 -4.45 23.61
C LYS A 249 -6.47 -4.87 22.20
N LYS A 250 -7.30 -4.51 21.23
CA LYS A 250 -7.14 -4.93 19.84
C LYS A 250 -6.25 -3.98 19.04
N ILE A 251 -5.42 -4.56 18.19
CA ILE A 251 -4.61 -3.84 17.22
C ILE A 251 -5.27 -3.96 15.86
N ILE A 252 -5.72 -2.82 15.34
CA ILE A 252 -6.45 -2.70 14.07
C ILE A 252 -5.50 -2.15 13.01
N ALA A 253 -5.12 -2.96 12.03
CA ALA A 253 -4.23 -2.56 10.96
C ALA A 253 -5.01 -2.07 9.74
N THR A 254 -4.61 -0.92 9.19
CA THR A 254 -5.21 -0.34 7.97
C THR A 254 -4.26 -0.48 6.78
N GLY A 255 -4.61 -1.36 5.88
CA GLY A 255 -3.85 -1.68 4.68
C GLY A 255 -2.82 -2.79 4.86
N THR A 256 -2.52 -3.46 3.75
CA THR A 256 -1.49 -4.50 3.69
C THR A 256 -0.11 -3.98 4.11
N THR A 257 0.15 -2.69 3.89
CA THR A 257 1.37 -2.00 4.29
C THR A 257 1.55 -1.99 5.80
N VAL A 258 0.51 -1.65 6.57
CA VAL A 258 0.55 -1.65 8.04
C VAL A 258 0.74 -3.06 8.59
N VAL A 259 0.02 -4.04 8.03
CA VAL A 259 0.18 -5.45 8.43
C VAL A 259 1.63 -5.89 8.24
N ARG A 260 2.22 -5.64 7.06
CA ARG A 260 3.62 -6.00 6.80
C ARG A 260 4.58 -5.31 7.76
N THR A 261 4.37 -4.02 8.03
CA THR A 261 5.23 -3.26 8.93
C THR A 261 5.18 -3.84 10.34
N LEU A 262 3.99 -4.08 10.90
CA LEU A 262 3.83 -4.61 12.24
C LEU A 262 4.39 -6.03 12.39
N GLU A 263 4.06 -6.92 11.45
CA GLU A 263 4.49 -8.31 11.51
C GLU A 263 5.98 -8.50 11.16
N SER A 264 6.62 -7.51 10.51
CA SER A 264 8.08 -7.49 10.29
C SER A 264 8.86 -7.10 11.55
N CYS A 265 8.25 -6.35 12.46
CA CYS A 265 8.92 -5.74 13.60
C CYS A 265 8.54 -6.39 14.93
N VAL A 266 7.99 -7.59 14.92
CA VAL A 266 7.52 -8.31 16.10
C VAL A 266 8.55 -9.33 16.58
N ASP A 267 8.78 -9.39 17.89
CA ASP A 267 9.62 -10.42 18.50
C ASP A 267 8.87 -11.76 18.74
N ASP A 268 9.58 -12.76 19.25
CA ASP A 268 9.00 -14.08 19.50
C ASP A 268 7.92 -14.09 20.57
N ASN A 269 7.92 -13.10 21.46
CA ASN A 269 6.90 -12.92 22.50
C ASN A 269 5.67 -12.14 22.00
N GLY A 270 5.67 -11.71 20.72
CA GLY A 270 4.58 -10.96 20.11
C GLY A 270 4.61 -9.47 20.44
N PHE A 271 5.73 -8.91 20.90
CA PHE A 271 5.90 -7.48 21.15
C PHE A 271 6.56 -6.78 19.96
N VAL A 272 6.01 -5.64 19.58
CA VAL A 272 6.53 -4.80 18.50
C VAL A 272 7.80 -4.10 18.97
N LYS A 273 8.83 -4.06 18.12
CA LYS A 273 10.10 -3.35 18.35
C LYS A 273 10.17 -2.13 17.44
N PRO A 274 10.77 -1.02 17.92
CA PRO A 274 11.10 0.08 17.03
C PRO A 274 12.07 -0.41 15.95
N TYR A 275 11.85 0.03 14.73
CA TYR A 275 12.67 -0.40 13.59
C TYR A 275 12.60 0.64 12.47
N LYS A 276 13.72 0.82 11.78
CA LYS A 276 13.81 1.58 10.53
C LYS A 276 14.73 0.85 9.57
N GLY A 277 14.22 0.49 8.42
CA GLY A 277 14.98 -0.25 7.41
C GLY A 277 14.08 -1.01 6.43
N PRO A 278 14.66 -1.87 5.59
CA PRO A 278 13.91 -2.62 4.59
C PRO A 278 13.14 -3.80 5.19
N THR A 279 12.02 -4.15 4.56
CA THR A 279 11.31 -5.42 4.76
C THR A 279 10.96 -6.05 3.42
N ASN A 280 11.16 -7.35 3.32
CA ASN A 280 10.68 -8.21 2.24
C ASN A 280 9.66 -9.23 2.75
N LEU A 281 9.06 -8.99 3.91
CA LEU A 281 8.08 -9.92 4.49
C LEU A 281 6.95 -10.18 3.50
N TYR A 282 6.79 -11.44 3.14
CA TYR A 282 5.74 -11.93 2.29
C TYR A 282 4.75 -12.77 3.11
N ILE A 283 3.48 -12.34 3.15
CA ILE A 283 2.43 -12.97 3.93
C ILE A 283 1.45 -13.67 3.00
N TYR A 284 1.29 -14.97 3.19
CA TYR A 284 0.32 -15.83 2.50
C TYR A 284 -0.20 -16.91 3.47
N GLU A 285 -1.09 -17.76 3.02
CA GLU A 285 -1.75 -18.78 3.85
C GLU A 285 -0.75 -19.62 4.66
N GLY A 286 -1.06 -19.82 5.93
CA GLY A 286 -0.18 -20.49 6.92
C GLY A 286 0.63 -19.51 7.76
N PHE A 287 0.69 -18.22 7.40
CA PHE A 287 1.35 -17.21 8.23
C PHE A 287 0.66 -17.05 9.58
N LYS A 288 1.45 -16.91 10.65
CA LYS A 288 0.96 -16.74 12.02
C LYS A 288 1.08 -15.28 12.44
N PHE A 289 -0.04 -14.58 12.41
CA PHE A 289 -0.11 -13.19 12.87
C PHE A 289 0.13 -13.11 14.37
N LYS A 290 1.06 -12.25 14.79
CA LYS A 290 1.46 -12.07 16.19
C LYS A 290 0.95 -10.75 16.78
N VAL A 291 0.64 -9.76 15.93
CA VAL A 291 0.28 -8.39 16.34
C VAL A 291 -1.13 -8.03 15.95
N VAL A 292 -1.51 -8.28 14.70
CA VAL A 292 -2.75 -7.75 14.11
C VAL A 292 -3.96 -8.58 14.53
N ASP A 293 -4.93 -7.93 15.18
CA ASP A 293 -6.22 -8.55 15.59
C ASP A 293 -7.33 -8.33 14.55
N LYS A 294 -7.39 -7.12 13.95
CA LYS A 294 -8.40 -6.73 12.94
C LYS A 294 -7.71 -6.10 11.76
N PHE A 295 -8.20 -6.36 10.56
CA PHE A 295 -7.57 -5.92 9.32
C PHE A 295 -8.56 -5.21 8.40
N ILE A 296 -8.26 -3.94 8.08
CA ILE A 296 -8.99 -3.09 7.14
C ILE A 296 -8.21 -3.04 5.85
N THR A 297 -8.85 -3.31 4.70
CA THR A 297 -8.18 -3.17 3.40
C THR A 297 -9.20 -2.96 2.26
N ASN A 298 -8.72 -2.59 1.07
CA ASN A 298 -9.53 -2.54 -0.15
C ASN A 298 -9.74 -3.94 -0.74
N PHE A 299 -10.59 -4.03 -1.77
CA PHE A 299 -10.66 -5.21 -2.62
C PHE A 299 -9.47 -5.24 -3.58
N HIS A 300 -8.76 -6.35 -3.62
CA HIS A 300 -7.49 -6.52 -4.32
C HIS A 300 -7.66 -7.25 -5.65
N ALA A 301 -6.72 -7.01 -6.57
CA ALA A 301 -6.66 -7.73 -7.84
C ALA A 301 -6.51 -9.25 -7.65
N PRO A 302 -7.07 -10.05 -8.58
CA PRO A 302 -6.83 -11.49 -8.60
C PRO A 302 -5.32 -11.79 -8.72
N ARG A 303 -4.90 -12.90 -8.18
CA ARG A 303 -3.52 -13.40 -8.25
C ARG A 303 -2.44 -12.42 -7.74
N SER A 304 -2.79 -11.47 -6.87
CA SER A 304 -1.85 -10.50 -6.28
C SER A 304 -1.32 -10.95 -4.92
N THR A 305 -0.17 -10.40 -4.53
CA THR A 305 0.38 -10.57 -3.17
C THR A 305 -0.59 -10.09 -2.09
N ARG A 306 -1.40 -9.08 -2.40
CA ARG A 306 -2.36 -8.46 -1.49
C ARG A 306 -3.57 -9.38 -1.22
N ILE A 307 -4.10 -10.09 -2.23
CA ILE A 307 -5.18 -11.06 -2.01
C ILE A 307 -4.68 -12.27 -1.22
N ALA A 308 -3.42 -12.68 -1.42
CA ALA A 308 -2.80 -13.74 -0.63
C ALA A 308 -2.76 -13.39 0.87
N MET A 309 -2.36 -12.15 1.20
CA MET A 309 -2.37 -11.67 2.59
C MET A 309 -3.79 -11.58 3.16
N ALA A 310 -4.74 -11.05 2.40
CA ALA A 310 -6.14 -10.98 2.82
C ALA A 310 -6.70 -12.39 3.11
N ALA A 311 -6.36 -13.38 2.29
CA ALA A 311 -6.74 -14.78 2.50
C ALA A 311 -6.04 -15.40 3.71
N ALA A 312 -4.75 -15.09 3.91
CA ALA A 312 -4.02 -15.56 5.09
C ALA A 312 -4.64 -15.08 6.40
N PHE A 313 -5.18 -13.85 6.40
CA PHE A 313 -5.80 -13.26 7.59
C PHE A 313 -7.25 -13.70 7.81
N SER A 314 -8.07 -13.69 6.76
CA SER A 314 -9.51 -13.97 6.87
C SER A 314 -9.88 -15.45 6.69
N GLY A 315 -9.00 -16.25 6.12
CA GLY A 315 -9.30 -17.59 5.62
C GLY A 315 -9.83 -17.53 4.18
N LYS A 316 -9.35 -18.44 3.34
CA LYS A 316 -9.66 -18.48 1.90
C LYS A 316 -11.16 -18.57 1.58
N GLU A 317 -11.88 -19.42 2.30
CA GLU A 317 -13.32 -19.65 2.04
C GLU A 317 -14.17 -18.41 2.36
N LEU A 318 -13.89 -17.75 3.51
CA LEU A 318 -14.59 -16.55 3.93
C LEU A 318 -14.28 -15.39 2.99
N LEU A 319 -13.01 -15.23 2.57
CA LEU A 319 -12.61 -14.23 1.59
C LEU A 319 -13.30 -14.46 0.23
N SER A 320 -13.30 -15.70 -0.26
CA SER A 320 -13.94 -16.04 -1.55
C SER A 320 -15.44 -15.75 -1.55
N ARG A 321 -16.13 -16.03 -0.43
CA ARG A 321 -17.53 -15.66 -0.25
C ARG A 321 -17.72 -14.14 -0.24
N CYS A 322 -16.87 -13.41 0.51
CA CYS A 322 -16.89 -11.95 0.53
C CYS A 322 -16.75 -11.34 -0.86
N TYR A 323 -15.81 -11.85 -1.67
CA TYR A 323 -15.57 -11.33 -3.02
C TYR A 323 -16.71 -11.65 -3.99
N ARG A 324 -17.33 -12.84 -3.91
CA ARG A 324 -18.55 -13.15 -4.68
C ARG A 324 -19.68 -12.19 -4.32
N GLU A 325 -19.97 -12.02 -3.02
CA GLU A 325 -21.00 -11.08 -2.58
C GLU A 325 -20.69 -9.63 -2.98
N ALA A 326 -19.40 -9.23 -2.98
CA ALA A 326 -18.98 -7.92 -3.43
C ALA A 326 -19.30 -7.70 -4.92
N ILE A 327 -19.00 -8.69 -5.76
CA ILE A 327 -19.29 -8.64 -7.20
C ILE A 327 -20.80 -8.62 -7.44
N ASP A 328 -21.56 -9.53 -6.83
CA ASP A 328 -23.01 -9.64 -6.97
C ASP A 328 -23.73 -8.34 -6.55
N LYS A 329 -23.23 -7.68 -5.51
CA LYS A 329 -23.77 -6.42 -4.98
C LYS A 329 -23.12 -5.17 -5.56
N LYS A 330 -22.27 -5.33 -6.59
CA LYS A 330 -21.61 -4.24 -7.31
C LYS A 330 -20.79 -3.32 -6.39
N TYR A 331 -19.94 -3.90 -5.53
CA TYR A 331 -18.91 -3.15 -4.83
C TYR A 331 -17.83 -2.71 -5.80
N LEU A 332 -17.20 -1.58 -5.52
CA LEU A 332 -16.11 -1.07 -6.32
C LEU A 332 -14.76 -1.57 -5.80
N PHE A 333 -13.87 -1.89 -6.71
CA PHE A 333 -12.56 -2.48 -6.45
C PHE A 333 -11.43 -1.48 -6.62
N TYR A 334 -10.26 -1.80 -6.06
CA TYR A 334 -8.99 -1.10 -6.15
C TYR A 334 -8.93 0.20 -5.31
N GLU A 335 -8.04 1.15 -5.71
CA GLU A 335 -7.61 2.27 -4.85
C GLU A 335 -8.74 3.22 -4.45
N PHE A 336 -9.67 3.49 -5.37
CA PHE A 336 -10.82 4.37 -5.12
C PHE A 336 -12.10 3.62 -4.78
N GLY A 337 -11.99 2.29 -4.69
CA GLY A 337 -13.13 1.40 -4.46
C GLY A 337 -13.65 1.41 -3.02
N ASP A 338 -14.27 0.29 -2.68
CA ASP A 338 -14.82 0.02 -1.37
C ASP A 338 -13.85 -0.76 -0.49
N ALA A 339 -14.20 -1.01 0.76
CA ALA A 339 -13.32 -1.60 1.76
C ALA A 339 -13.87 -2.90 2.36
N THR A 340 -12.96 -3.64 2.98
CA THR A 340 -13.26 -4.78 3.85
C THR A 340 -12.69 -4.56 5.24
N LEU A 341 -13.36 -5.10 6.26
CA LEU A 341 -12.87 -5.27 7.61
C LEU A 341 -12.96 -6.74 7.98
N THR A 342 -11.86 -7.35 8.41
CA THR A 342 -11.85 -8.70 8.99
C THR A 342 -11.66 -8.59 10.51
N ILE A 343 -12.55 -9.22 11.28
CA ILE A 343 -12.57 -9.24 12.75
C ILE A 343 -12.48 -10.66 13.30
#